data_a9e4e202f2ea6599841f4bfd76e25634
#
_entry.id   a9e4e202f2ea6599841f4bfd76e25634
#
_cell.length_a   1.000
_cell.length_b   1.000
_cell.length_c   1.000
_cell.angle_alpha   90.00
_cell.angle_beta   90.00
_cell.angle_gamma   90.00
#
_symmetry.space_group_name_H-M   'P 1'
#
loop_
_entity.id
_entity.type
_entity.pdbx_description
1 polymer ?
#
loop_
_entity_poly.entity_id
_entity_poly.type
_entity_poly.pdbx_seq_one_letter_code
_entity_poly.pdbx_strand_id
1 'polypeptide(L)'
;AVHGYSVTAPMRRIEAHPDIGPRSGVMDERYKVAVSRFGQRIRVAGSAEIGGHDGRMNSRALDTLYKVLDDWFPGVAQVSQVQVWKGARPMLPDGPPVLGASGAPGIWLDLGHGSSGWALACGSARVVADALAGRRPEIDVEGLDVSRLC
;
A
#
# COMPACT_ATOMS: atom_id res chain seq x y z
N ALA A 1 -4.58 -0.12 14.35
CA ALA A 1 -4.31 -0.38 12.93
C ALA A 1 -4.75 0.81 12.08
N VAL A 2 -4.09 1.00 10.94
CA VAL A 2 -4.48 1.99 9.92
C VAL A 2 -4.95 1.24 8.69
N HIS A 3 -6.25 1.36 8.37
CA HIS A 3 -6.84 0.66 7.24
C HIS A 3 -6.78 1.51 5.97
N GLY A 4 -6.41 0.88 4.87
CA GLY A 4 -6.49 1.44 3.52
C GLY A 4 -7.59 0.76 2.72
N TYR A 5 -8.01 1.44 1.65
CA TYR A 5 -9.06 0.99 0.76
C TYR A 5 -8.58 0.96 -0.67
N SER A 6 -9.09 0.05 -1.46
CA SER A 6 -8.93 0.11 -2.90
C SER A 6 -10.18 -0.37 -3.62
N VAL A 7 -10.39 0.18 -4.80
CA VAL A 7 -11.37 -0.29 -5.77
C VAL A 7 -10.62 -0.69 -7.04
N THR A 8 -10.98 -1.84 -7.60
CA THR A 8 -10.37 -2.31 -8.85
C THR A 8 -11.49 -2.72 -9.80
N ALA A 9 -11.52 -2.14 -10.99
CA ALA A 9 -12.55 -2.41 -11.99
C ALA A 9 -11.96 -2.71 -13.35
N PRO A 10 -12.64 -3.48 -14.23
CA PRO A 10 -12.30 -3.54 -15.63
C PRO A 10 -12.42 -2.15 -16.27
N MET A 11 -11.50 -1.83 -17.18
CA MET A 11 -11.60 -0.62 -17.98
C MET A 11 -12.61 -0.82 -19.12
N ARG A 12 -13.35 0.24 -19.43
CA ARG A 12 -14.21 0.25 -20.62
C ARG A 12 -13.34 0.33 -21.87
N ARG A 13 -13.76 -0.38 -22.90
CA ARG A 13 -13.24 -0.19 -24.26
C ARG A 13 -14.16 0.80 -24.97
N ILE A 14 -13.63 1.95 -25.31
CA ILE A 14 -14.34 2.98 -26.06
C ILE A 14 -13.62 3.10 -27.39
N GLU A 15 -14.27 2.76 -28.50
CA GLU A 15 -13.66 2.77 -29.84
C GLU A 15 -13.08 4.14 -30.20
N ALA A 16 -13.77 5.22 -29.84
CA ALA A 16 -13.31 6.59 -30.06
C ALA A 16 -12.11 7.00 -29.20
N HIS A 17 -11.87 6.30 -28.07
CA HIS A 17 -10.81 6.60 -27.12
C HIS A 17 -10.20 5.29 -26.58
N PRO A 18 -9.44 4.54 -27.39
CA PRO A 18 -8.91 3.23 -27.02
C PRO A 18 -7.91 3.31 -25.85
N ASP A 19 -7.31 4.46 -25.62
CA ASP A 19 -6.33 4.74 -24.55
C ASP A 19 -6.92 5.49 -23.36
N ILE A 20 -8.21 5.36 -23.11
CA ILE A 20 -8.82 5.95 -21.93
C ILE A 20 -8.17 5.38 -20.66
N GLY A 21 -7.79 6.25 -19.74
CA GLY A 21 -7.18 5.89 -18.46
C GLY A 21 -5.68 6.23 -18.36
N PRO A 22 -5.09 6.02 -17.18
CA PRO A 22 -3.71 6.38 -16.94
C PRO A 22 -2.75 5.50 -17.73
N ARG A 23 -1.67 6.08 -18.24
CA ARG A 23 -0.52 5.37 -18.84
C ARG A 23 0.58 5.08 -17.82
N SER A 24 0.56 5.77 -16.69
CA SER A 24 1.45 5.58 -15.53
C SER A 24 0.65 5.67 -14.24
N GLY A 25 1.28 5.42 -13.10
CA GLY A 25 0.67 5.72 -11.80
C GLY A 25 0.47 7.24 -11.64
N VAL A 26 -0.71 7.65 -11.16
CA VAL A 26 -1.06 9.03 -10.86
C VAL A 26 -1.41 9.12 -9.38
N MET A 27 -0.91 10.15 -8.70
CA MET A 27 -1.26 10.45 -7.31
C MET A 27 -2.05 11.76 -7.25
N ASP A 28 -3.26 11.68 -6.74
CA ASP A 28 -4.00 12.87 -6.32
C ASP A 28 -3.52 13.30 -4.94
N GLU A 29 -2.76 14.39 -4.91
CA GLU A 29 -2.15 14.88 -3.67
C GLU A 29 -3.15 15.50 -2.70
N ARG A 30 -4.30 15.97 -3.18
CA ARG A 30 -5.35 16.56 -2.34
C ARG A 30 -6.03 15.49 -1.48
N TYR A 31 -6.36 14.34 -2.09
CA TYR A 31 -7.06 13.25 -1.43
C TYR A 31 -6.13 12.09 -1.02
N LYS A 32 -4.82 12.16 -1.38
CA LYS A 32 -3.84 11.10 -1.15
C LYS A 32 -4.32 9.76 -1.72
N VAL A 33 -4.79 9.79 -2.95
CA VAL A 33 -5.34 8.65 -3.69
C VAL A 33 -4.51 8.39 -4.92
N ALA A 34 -4.06 7.14 -5.05
CA ALA A 34 -3.31 6.67 -6.22
C ALA A 34 -4.25 6.01 -7.23
N VAL A 35 -4.07 6.34 -8.51
CA VAL A 35 -4.74 5.70 -9.64
C VAL A 35 -3.69 4.97 -10.47
N SER A 36 -3.89 3.68 -10.72
CA SER A 36 -2.94 2.84 -11.46
C SER A 36 -3.66 1.92 -12.44
N ARG A 37 -3.01 1.66 -13.57
CA ARG A 37 -3.49 0.70 -14.57
C ARG A 37 -2.76 -0.64 -14.44
N PHE A 38 -3.51 -1.72 -14.41
CA PHE A 38 -3.01 -3.10 -14.44
C PHE A 38 -3.62 -3.83 -15.64
N GLY A 39 -2.94 -3.77 -16.76
CA GLY A 39 -3.43 -4.31 -18.03
C GLY A 39 -4.76 -3.65 -18.45
N GLN A 40 -5.85 -4.41 -18.39
CA GLN A 40 -7.21 -3.94 -18.71
C GLN A 40 -8.03 -3.57 -17.47
N ARG A 41 -7.39 -3.42 -16.33
CA ARG A 41 -8.04 -3.02 -15.09
C ARG A 41 -7.45 -1.72 -14.56
N ILE A 42 -8.28 -0.92 -13.94
CA ILE A 42 -7.87 0.28 -13.20
C ILE A 42 -8.06 0.04 -11.72
N ARG A 43 -7.06 0.43 -10.93
CA ARG A 43 -7.11 0.41 -9.47
C ARG A 43 -6.97 1.82 -8.93
N VAL A 44 -7.85 2.16 -8.01
CA VAL A 44 -7.79 3.37 -7.21
C VAL A 44 -7.62 2.98 -5.76
N ALA A 45 -6.61 3.51 -5.11
CA ALA A 45 -6.27 3.12 -3.74
C ALA A 45 -5.90 4.34 -2.90
N GLY A 46 -6.32 4.35 -1.66
CA GLY A 46 -6.03 5.47 -0.76
C GLY A 46 -6.68 5.28 0.59
N SER A 47 -6.97 6.42 1.21
CA SER A 47 -7.54 6.55 2.54
C SER A 47 -6.65 6.01 3.67
N ALA A 48 -6.86 6.53 4.87
CA ALA A 48 -6.23 6.09 6.08
C ALA A 48 -7.28 6.16 7.20
N GLU A 49 -7.88 5.03 7.53
CA GLU A 49 -8.83 4.91 8.61
C GLU A 49 -8.11 4.38 9.85
N ILE A 50 -8.10 5.18 10.92
CA ILE A 50 -7.54 4.78 12.21
C ILE A 50 -8.63 4.02 12.97
N GLY A 51 -8.31 2.83 13.46
CA GLY A 51 -9.29 1.91 14.04
C GLY A 51 -9.94 1.01 12.97
N GLY A 52 -11.28 0.90 12.96
CA GLY A 52 -12.01 0.17 11.92
C GLY A 52 -11.81 -1.35 11.96
N HIS A 53 -11.61 -1.92 13.15
CA HIS A 53 -11.38 -3.36 13.35
C HIS A 53 -12.60 -4.24 13.12
N ASP A 54 -13.79 -3.64 13.02
CA ASP A 54 -15.07 -4.33 12.88
C ASP A 54 -15.32 -4.96 11.50
N GLY A 55 -14.37 -4.85 10.58
CA GLY A 55 -14.46 -5.37 9.23
C GLY A 55 -15.41 -4.58 8.30
N ARG A 56 -16.13 -3.58 8.82
CA ARG A 56 -17.06 -2.79 8.00
C ARG A 56 -16.33 -1.93 6.99
N MET A 57 -16.95 -1.77 5.84
CA MET A 57 -16.48 -0.82 4.81
C MET A 57 -16.91 0.60 5.19
N ASN A 58 -15.97 1.54 5.11
CA ASN A 58 -16.26 2.95 5.27
C ASN A 58 -16.69 3.53 3.93
N SER A 59 -17.98 3.87 3.80
CA SER A 59 -18.54 4.40 2.55
C SER A 59 -17.87 5.70 2.13
N ARG A 60 -17.56 6.61 3.06
CA ARG A 60 -16.90 7.88 2.75
C ARG A 60 -15.50 7.68 2.15
N ALA A 61 -14.78 6.66 2.61
CA ALA A 61 -13.49 6.30 2.03
C ALA A 61 -13.65 5.83 0.58
N LEU A 62 -14.65 4.98 0.32
CA LEU A 62 -14.97 4.51 -1.03
C LEU A 62 -15.45 5.64 -1.94
N ASP A 63 -16.34 6.51 -1.45
CA ASP A 63 -16.85 7.67 -2.19
C ASP A 63 -15.68 8.57 -2.65
N THR A 64 -14.67 8.76 -1.79
CA THR A 64 -13.46 9.52 -2.14
C THR A 64 -12.69 8.86 -3.28
N LEU A 65 -12.55 7.53 -3.27
CA LEU A 65 -11.86 6.81 -4.35
C LEU A 65 -12.63 6.94 -5.68
N TYR A 66 -13.94 6.78 -5.66
CA TYR A 66 -14.77 6.95 -6.87
C TYR A 66 -14.75 8.39 -7.37
N LYS A 67 -14.81 9.36 -6.46
CA LYS A 67 -14.71 10.78 -6.82
C LYS A 67 -13.40 11.07 -7.56
N VAL A 68 -12.26 10.66 -7.01
CA VAL A 68 -10.96 10.88 -7.65
C VAL A 68 -10.86 10.17 -9.00
N LEU A 69 -11.40 8.96 -9.10
CA LEU A 69 -11.45 8.24 -10.37
C LEU A 69 -12.24 9.01 -11.44
N ASP A 70 -13.40 9.53 -11.07
CA ASP A 70 -14.27 10.25 -12.00
C ASP A 70 -13.74 11.64 -12.35
N ASP A 71 -13.13 12.34 -11.38
CA ASP A 71 -12.49 13.65 -11.60
C ASP A 71 -11.34 13.57 -12.63
N TRP A 72 -10.52 12.51 -12.58
CA TRP A 72 -9.33 12.38 -13.43
C TRP A 72 -9.57 11.56 -14.70
N PHE A 73 -10.39 10.53 -14.63
CA PHE A 73 -10.64 9.57 -15.71
C PHE A 73 -12.13 9.24 -15.82
N PRO A 74 -12.98 10.21 -16.16
CA PRO A 74 -14.43 10.02 -16.20
C PRO A 74 -14.82 8.89 -17.16
N GLY A 75 -15.69 8.00 -16.70
CA GLY A 75 -16.22 6.92 -17.52
C GLY A 75 -15.25 5.76 -17.83
N VAL A 76 -14.01 5.77 -17.32
CA VAL A 76 -12.99 4.74 -17.63
C VAL A 76 -13.36 3.36 -17.09
N ALA A 77 -14.05 3.28 -15.96
CA ALA A 77 -14.29 2.04 -15.24
C ALA A 77 -15.68 1.45 -15.47
N GLN A 78 -15.77 0.12 -15.52
CA GLN A 78 -17.02 -0.62 -15.43
C GLN A 78 -17.36 -0.82 -13.95
N VAL A 79 -17.99 0.19 -13.34
CA VAL A 79 -18.28 0.20 -11.89
C VAL A 79 -19.19 -0.93 -11.41
N SER A 80 -19.99 -1.52 -12.30
CA SER A 80 -20.83 -2.69 -11.99
C SER A 80 -20.04 -3.97 -11.71
N GLN A 81 -18.73 -3.98 -12.07
CA GLN A 81 -17.82 -5.13 -11.89
C GLN A 81 -16.65 -4.78 -10.96
N VAL A 82 -16.86 -3.81 -10.09
CA VAL A 82 -15.80 -3.36 -9.17
C VAL A 82 -15.55 -4.38 -8.06
N GLN A 83 -14.29 -4.57 -7.76
CA GLN A 83 -13.83 -5.29 -6.57
C GLN A 83 -13.37 -4.26 -5.54
N VAL A 84 -13.99 -4.28 -4.37
CA VAL A 84 -13.63 -3.42 -3.25
C VAL A 84 -12.78 -4.21 -2.26
N TRP A 85 -11.76 -3.56 -1.72
CA TRP A 85 -10.89 -4.17 -0.72
C TRP A 85 -10.58 -3.18 0.40
N LYS A 86 -10.51 -3.71 1.62
CA LYS A 86 -10.04 -3.03 2.82
C LYS A 86 -8.94 -3.87 3.46
N GLY A 87 -7.84 -3.24 3.90
CA GLY A 87 -6.76 -3.94 4.56
C GLY A 87 -6.04 -3.07 5.59
N ALA A 88 -5.56 -3.73 6.65
CA ALA A 88 -4.74 -3.08 7.65
C ALA A 88 -3.30 -2.93 7.15
N ARG A 89 -2.75 -1.73 7.28
CA ARG A 89 -1.33 -1.49 7.09
C ARG A 89 -0.59 -1.89 8.36
N PRO A 90 0.51 -2.63 8.27
CA PRO A 90 1.30 -3.03 9.43
C PRO A 90 2.16 -1.84 9.91
N MET A 91 1.51 -0.82 10.48
CA MET A 91 2.17 0.38 10.97
C MET A 91 2.62 0.20 12.40
N LEU A 92 3.85 0.64 12.67
CA LEU A 92 4.40 0.76 14.02
C LEU A 92 4.17 2.19 14.55
N PRO A 93 4.11 2.39 15.87
CA PRO A 93 3.82 3.71 16.46
C PRO A 93 4.82 4.80 16.07
N ASP A 94 6.07 4.43 15.87
CA ASP A 94 7.18 5.32 15.52
C ASP A 94 7.46 5.43 14.01
N GLY A 95 6.85 4.57 13.20
CA GLY A 95 6.90 4.61 11.73
C GLY A 95 7.87 3.65 11.05
N PRO A 96 9.17 3.61 11.36
CA PRO A 96 10.14 2.72 10.74
C PRO A 96 9.83 1.23 10.93
N PRO A 97 10.24 0.33 9.99
CA PRO A 97 10.08 -1.11 10.16
C PRO A 97 11.01 -1.66 11.25
N VAL A 98 10.72 -2.84 11.75
CA VAL A 98 11.64 -3.64 12.58
C VAL A 98 12.36 -4.64 11.70
N LEU A 99 13.69 -4.57 11.71
CA LEU A 99 14.58 -5.45 10.95
C LEU A 99 15.63 -6.06 11.89
N GLY A 100 15.82 -7.37 11.86
CA GLY A 100 16.89 -8.03 12.60
C GLY A 100 16.41 -9.07 13.62
N ALA A 101 17.29 -9.38 14.59
CA ALA A 101 17.01 -10.39 15.61
C ALA A 101 15.86 -9.97 16.53
N SER A 102 15.00 -10.92 16.89
CA SER A 102 13.86 -10.69 17.79
C SER A 102 14.25 -10.66 19.28
N GLY A 103 15.47 -11.05 19.62
CA GLY A 103 15.90 -11.36 20.98
C GLY A 103 15.69 -12.84 21.38
N ALA A 104 14.83 -13.57 20.69
CA ALA A 104 14.70 -15.01 20.87
C ALA A 104 15.60 -15.78 19.88
N PRO A 105 16.26 -16.88 20.32
CA PRO A 105 17.15 -17.65 19.45
C PRO A 105 16.46 -18.14 18.17
N GLY A 106 17.06 -17.89 17.02
CA GLY A 106 16.58 -18.37 15.72
C GLY A 106 15.40 -17.61 15.13
N ILE A 107 14.89 -16.57 15.80
CA ILE A 107 13.78 -15.75 15.29
C ILE A 107 14.31 -14.39 14.80
N TRP A 108 14.00 -14.08 13.55
CA TRP A 108 14.36 -12.83 12.90
C TRP A 108 13.12 -12.11 12.43
N LEU A 109 13.16 -10.79 12.47
CA LEU A 109 12.03 -9.91 12.17
C LEU A 109 12.30 -9.12 10.89
N ASP A 110 11.27 -9.01 10.06
CA ASP A 110 11.19 -8.15 8.88
C ASP A 110 9.73 -7.72 8.76
N LEU A 111 9.33 -6.71 9.53
CA LEU A 111 7.91 -6.35 9.72
C LEU A 111 7.71 -4.86 9.99
N GLY A 112 6.45 -4.43 9.96
CA GLY A 112 6.09 -3.07 10.35
C GLY A 112 6.29 -2.01 9.28
N HIS A 113 6.35 -2.37 8.00
CA HIS A 113 6.65 -1.47 6.88
C HIS A 113 5.55 -0.46 6.54
N GLY A 114 4.45 -0.45 7.26
CA GLY A 114 3.36 0.49 7.06
C GLY A 114 2.77 0.46 5.65
N SER A 115 2.69 1.62 5.01
CA SER A 115 2.19 1.76 3.63
C SER A 115 3.26 1.55 2.56
N SER A 116 4.54 1.43 2.94
CA SER A 116 5.69 1.43 2.02
C SER A 116 6.33 0.05 1.83
N GLY A 117 5.71 -1.01 2.36
CA GLY A 117 6.28 -2.37 2.38
C GLY A 117 6.67 -2.90 1.01
N TRP A 118 5.90 -2.63 -0.03
CA TRP A 118 6.26 -3.02 -1.40
C TRP A 118 7.57 -2.38 -1.87
N ALA A 119 7.72 -1.08 -1.66
CA ALA A 119 8.91 -0.35 -2.09
C ALA A 119 10.16 -0.74 -1.26
N LEU A 120 9.98 -1.06 0.01
CA LEU A 120 11.06 -1.38 0.93
C LEU A 120 11.45 -2.88 0.92
N ALA A 121 10.62 -3.75 0.37
CA ALA A 121 10.77 -5.21 0.50
C ALA A 121 12.16 -5.74 0.16
N CYS A 122 12.72 -5.34 -0.99
CA CYS A 122 14.04 -5.82 -1.41
C CYS A 122 15.17 -5.30 -0.50
N GLY A 123 15.08 -4.04 -0.07
CA GLY A 123 16.07 -3.44 0.83
C GLY A 123 16.03 -4.08 2.21
N SER A 124 14.84 -4.23 2.78
CA SER A 124 14.65 -4.88 4.09
C SER A 124 15.14 -6.32 4.07
N ALA A 125 14.74 -7.09 3.06
CA ALA A 125 15.19 -8.47 2.90
C ALA A 125 16.72 -8.58 2.80
N ARG A 126 17.38 -7.65 2.09
CA ARG A 126 18.86 -7.63 2.00
C ARG A 126 19.48 -7.37 3.35
N VAL A 127 19.00 -6.40 4.12
CA VAL A 127 19.48 -6.09 5.48
C VAL A 127 19.37 -7.32 6.38
N VAL A 128 18.20 -7.97 6.42
CA VAL A 128 17.99 -9.16 7.25
C VAL A 128 18.86 -10.33 6.79
N ALA A 129 19.00 -10.55 5.48
CA ALA A 129 19.86 -11.60 4.94
C ALA A 129 21.35 -11.39 5.27
N ASP A 130 21.84 -10.15 5.20
CA ASP A 130 23.21 -9.82 5.58
C ASP A 130 23.44 -10.05 7.07
N ALA A 131 22.52 -9.63 7.92
CA ALA A 131 22.59 -9.84 9.36
C ALA A 131 22.56 -11.35 9.71
N LEU A 132 21.70 -12.14 9.09
CA LEU A 132 21.64 -13.60 9.23
C LEU A 132 22.96 -14.28 8.84
N ALA A 133 23.61 -13.76 7.80
CA ALA A 133 24.90 -14.29 7.31
C ALA A 133 26.11 -13.74 8.07
N GLY A 134 25.92 -12.95 9.13
CA GLY A 134 26.99 -12.29 9.88
C GLY A 134 27.74 -11.22 9.09
N ARG A 135 27.13 -10.69 8.04
CA ARG A 135 27.67 -9.59 7.24
C ARG A 135 27.14 -8.25 7.75
N ARG A 136 27.95 -7.21 7.58
CA ARG A 136 27.51 -5.85 7.87
C ARG A 136 26.60 -5.37 6.73
N PRO A 137 25.38 -4.87 7.03
CA PRO A 137 24.54 -4.23 6.03
C PRO A 137 25.23 -3.02 5.38
N GLU A 138 24.89 -2.75 4.11
CA GLU A 138 25.45 -1.61 3.34
C GLU A 138 24.90 -0.26 3.79
N ILE A 139 23.77 -0.25 4.49
CA ILE A 139 23.10 0.95 5.03
C ILE A 139 23.21 0.98 6.55
N ASP A 140 23.03 2.18 7.10
CA ASP A 140 22.85 2.33 8.54
C ASP A 140 21.52 1.72 8.98
N VAL A 141 21.57 0.86 9.98
CA VAL A 141 20.43 0.15 10.55
C VAL A 141 20.14 0.57 11.99
N GLU A 142 20.80 1.61 12.49
CA GLU A 142 20.53 2.15 13.83
C GLU A 142 19.05 2.50 13.98
N GLY A 143 18.44 2.08 15.08
CA GLY A 143 17.03 2.30 15.35
C GLY A 143 16.06 1.44 14.53
N LEU A 144 16.52 0.42 13.81
CA LEU A 144 15.63 -0.52 13.11
C LEU A 144 15.42 -1.83 13.88
N ASP A 145 16.10 -2.05 14.99
CA ASP A 145 15.91 -3.23 15.83
C ASP A 145 14.65 -3.14 16.70
N VAL A 146 14.25 -4.26 17.28
CA VAL A 146 13.04 -4.37 18.10
C VAL A 146 13.16 -3.68 19.45
N SER A 147 14.37 -3.47 19.96
CA SER A 147 14.60 -2.92 21.32
C SER A 147 14.10 -1.48 21.47
N ARG A 148 13.97 -0.75 20.35
CA ARG A 148 13.40 0.61 20.37
C ARG A 148 11.91 0.67 20.73
N LEU A 149 11.23 -0.47 20.70
CA LEU A 149 9.79 -0.58 21.02
C LEU A 149 9.53 -1.09 22.45
N CYS A 150 10.59 -1.37 23.22
CA CYS A 150 10.51 -1.90 24.56
C CYS A 150 10.60 -0.81 25.63
#